data_3badd4a8d56b4b1c43668fb5f6933fd6
#
_entry.id   3badd4a8d56b4b1c43668fb5f6933fd6
#
_cell.length_a   1.000
_cell.length_b   1.000
_cell.length_c   1.000
_cell.angle_alpha   90.00
_cell.angle_beta   90.00
_cell.angle_gamma   90.00
#
_symmetry.space_group_name_H-M   'P 1'
#
loop_
_entity.id
_entity.type
_entity.pdbx_description
1 polymer ?
#
loop_
_entity_poly.entity_id
_entity_poly.type
_entity_poly.pdbx_seq_one_letter_code
_entity_poly.pdbx_strand_id
1 'polypeptide(L)'
;GRKHFWSACIVDRPKNLKKFNENIQLYRPEGDFTDEEIIQFKSDLTGVFPMNLVVSEKMQARLASAGIPPISEYDPELIYCWFVPREIIPKKTKNGKDYWILDVIDSNNQLTRIRCWGIKPKRDKIFINRPYGAELRYDEKWGFSTRCVGKTFKLLA
;
A
#
# COMPACT_ATOMS: atom_id res chain seq x y z
N GLY A 1 2.90 25.06 -13.47
CA GLY A 1 4.06 24.27 -13.10
C GLY A 1 3.93 23.65 -11.73
N ARG A 2 4.88 22.78 -11.37
CA ARG A 2 4.89 22.04 -10.10
C ARG A 2 4.79 22.95 -8.87
N LYS A 3 5.51 24.06 -8.87
CA LYS A 3 5.45 25.06 -7.79
C LYS A 3 4.05 25.66 -7.64
N HIS A 4 3.39 25.91 -8.74
CA HIS A 4 2.04 26.47 -8.77
C HIS A 4 1.01 25.50 -8.20
N PHE A 5 1.08 24.25 -8.64
CA PHE A 5 0.23 23.18 -8.10
C PHE A 5 0.49 22.97 -6.61
N TRP A 6 1.74 22.94 -6.19
CA TRP A 6 2.12 22.78 -4.78
C TRP A 6 1.54 23.90 -3.92
N SER A 7 1.64 25.14 -4.36
CA SER A 7 1.02 26.29 -3.69
C SER A 7 -0.48 26.08 -3.53
N ALA A 8 -1.20 25.71 -4.58
CA ALA A 8 -2.64 25.49 -4.54
C ALA A 8 -3.07 24.35 -3.63
N CYS A 9 -2.31 23.25 -3.59
CA CYS A 9 -2.68 22.05 -2.84
C CYS A 9 -2.16 22.05 -1.41
N ILE A 10 -1.05 22.69 -1.11
CA ILE A 10 -0.37 22.63 0.19
C ILE A 10 -0.41 23.96 0.92
N VAL A 11 -0.03 25.08 0.26
CA VAL A 11 0.01 26.38 0.90
C VAL A 11 -1.38 26.92 1.15
N ASP A 12 -2.24 26.87 0.14
CA ASP A 12 -3.63 27.34 0.24
C ASP A 12 -4.54 26.35 1.00
N ARG A 13 -4.05 25.18 1.31
CA ARG A 13 -4.71 24.11 2.06
C ARG A 13 -6.20 23.99 1.77
N PRO A 14 -6.61 23.19 0.78
CA PRO A 14 -8.03 22.98 0.50
C PRO A 14 -8.79 22.51 1.74
N LYS A 15 -9.93 23.12 2.00
CA LYS A 15 -10.73 22.89 3.22
C LYS A 15 -11.42 21.53 3.25
N ASN A 16 -11.61 20.91 2.09
CA ASN A 16 -12.28 19.62 1.97
C ASN A 16 -11.85 18.89 0.69
N LEU A 17 -12.28 17.64 0.56
CA LEU A 17 -11.94 16.80 -0.57
C LEU A 17 -12.46 17.36 -1.90
N LYS A 18 -13.63 17.97 -1.91
CA LYS A 18 -14.19 18.61 -3.11
C LYS A 18 -13.27 19.71 -3.65
N LYS A 19 -12.81 20.60 -2.77
CA LYS A 19 -11.89 21.67 -3.15
C LYS A 19 -10.54 21.14 -3.63
N PHE A 20 -10.04 20.09 -2.99
CA PHE A 20 -8.81 19.40 -3.41
C PHE A 20 -8.95 18.80 -4.82
N ASN A 21 -10.08 18.13 -5.11
CA ASN A 21 -10.34 17.58 -6.44
C ASN A 21 -10.48 18.65 -7.51
N GLU A 22 -11.10 19.78 -7.19
CA GLU A 22 -11.17 20.93 -8.08
C GLU A 22 -9.77 21.48 -8.41
N ASN A 23 -8.90 21.60 -7.41
CA ASN A 23 -7.52 22.02 -7.59
C ASN A 23 -6.73 21.05 -8.47
N ILE A 24 -6.89 19.75 -8.29
CA ILE A 24 -6.25 18.73 -9.12
C ILE A 24 -6.70 18.84 -10.57
N GLN A 25 -7.99 18.99 -10.82
CA GLN A 25 -8.51 19.14 -12.19
C GLN A 25 -7.98 20.38 -12.88
N LEU A 26 -7.80 21.46 -12.13
CA LEU A 26 -7.28 22.73 -12.65
C LEU A 26 -5.81 22.63 -13.06
N TYR A 27 -4.98 21.92 -12.30
CA TYR A 27 -3.52 21.89 -12.49
C TYR A 27 -2.98 20.59 -13.10
N ARG A 28 -3.74 19.51 -13.07
CA ARG A 28 -3.32 18.19 -13.58
C ARG A 28 -2.88 18.21 -15.06
N PRO A 29 -3.52 18.97 -15.98
CA PRO A 29 -3.07 19.04 -17.37
C PRO A 29 -1.64 19.54 -17.54
N GLU A 30 -1.08 20.19 -16.54
CA GLU A 30 0.31 20.66 -16.53
C GLU A 30 1.34 19.54 -16.28
N GLY A 31 0.87 18.32 -15.90
CA GLY A 31 1.69 17.12 -15.84
C GLY A 31 2.72 17.06 -14.71
N ASP A 32 2.55 17.87 -13.67
CA ASP A 32 3.57 18.05 -12.64
C ASP A 32 3.54 17.02 -11.50
N PHE A 33 2.46 16.23 -11.36
CA PHE A 33 2.30 15.29 -10.25
C PHE A 33 2.00 13.87 -10.73
N THR A 34 2.63 12.90 -10.07
CA THR A 34 2.36 11.49 -10.29
C THR A 34 1.08 11.05 -9.59
N ASP A 35 0.53 9.91 -10.00
CA ASP A 35 -0.64 9.33 -9.34
C ASP A 35 -0.36 8.99 -7.86
N GLU A 36 0.87 8.57 -7.54
CA GLU A 36 1.31 8.32 -6.17
C GLU A 36 1.27 9.58 -5.31
N GLU A 37 1.71 10.72 -5.83
CA GLU A 37 1.66 12.00 -5.12
C GLU A 37 0.22 12.44 -4.87
N ILE A 38 -0.67 12.25 -5.84
CA ILE A 38 -2.11 12.55 -5.70
C ILE A 38 -2.76 11.67 -4.64
N ILE A 39 -2.45 10.37 -4.62
CA ILE A 39 -2.92 9.43 -3.62
C ILE A 39 -2.49 9.86 -2.23
N GLN A 40 -1.23 10.26 -2.07
CA GLN A 40 -0.70 10.71 -0.78
C GLN A 40 -1.40 11.99 -0.30
N PHE A 41 -1.61 12.96 -1.17
CA PHE A 41 -2.33 14.19 -0.83
C PHE A 41 -3.78 13.92 -0.39
N LYS A 42 -4.48 13.05 -1.09
CA LYS A 42 -5.84 12.64 -0.69
C LYS A 42 -5.86 11.95 0.67
N SER A 43 -4.91 11.08 0.93
CA SER A 43 -4.78 10.41 2.21
C SER A 43 -4.51 11.40 3.35
N ASP A 44 -3.61 12.35 3.15
CA ASP A 44 -3.26 13.38 4.14
C ASP A 44 -4.45 14.30 4.46
N LEU A 45 -5.27 14.64 3.47
CA LEU A 45 -6.41 15.52 3.66
C LEU A 45 -7.61 14.85 4.32
N THR A 46 -7.87 13.58 4.01
CA THR A 46 -9.06 12.87 4.47
C THR A 46 -8.81 11.99 5.68
N GLY A 47 -7.55 11.70 5.99
CA GLY A 47 -7.16 10.68 6.97
C GLY A 47 -7.50 9.25 6.54
N VAL A 48 -7.99 9.05 5.32
CA VAL A 48 -8.38 7.76 4.76
C VAL A 48 -7.61 7.52 3.47
N PHE A 49 -6.99 6.33 3.37
CA PHE A 49 -6.28 5.95 2.17
C PHE A 49 -7.25 5.72 1.00
N PRO A 50 -7.01 6.33 -0.18
CA PRO A 50 -7.91 6.20 -1.32
C PRO A 50 -7.69 4.87 -2.04
N MET A 51 -8.17 3.78 -1.46
CA MET A 51 -7.95 2.41 -1.94
C MET A 51 -8.39 2.21 -3.38
N ASN A 52 -9.51 2.81 -3.81
CA ASN A 52 -10.04 2.67 -5.16
C ASN A 52 -9.12 3.24 -6.26
N LEU A 53 -8.19 4.13 -5.91
CA LEU A 53 -7.19 4.64 -6.85
C LEU A 53 -6.01 3.67 -7.04
N VAL A 54 -5.78 2.82 -6.06
CA VAL A 54 -4.68 1.82 -6.08
C VAL A 54 -5.20 0.47 -6.53
N VAL A 55 -6.31 0.03 -5.95
CA VAL A 55 -6.98 -1.23 -6.27
C VAL A 55 -8.43 -0.92 -6.64
N SER A 56 -8.72 -0.86 -7.93
CA SER A 56 -10.07 -0.57 -8.42
C SER A 56 -11.08 -1.62 -7.94
N GLU A 57 -12.36 -1.25 -7.91
CA GLU A 57 -13.44 -2.18 -7.57
C GLU A 57 -13.43 -3.42 -8.48
N LYS A 58 -13.12 -3.22 -9.77
CA LYS A 58 -12.99 -4.32 -10.73
C LYS A 58 -11.86 -5.28 -10.37
N MET A 59 -10.72 -4.75 -9.92
CA MET A 59 -9.60 -5.57 -9.46
C MET A 59 -9.94 -6.30 -8.16
N GLN A 60 -10.59 -5.64 -7.21
CA GLN A 60 -11.06 -6.27 -5.97
C GLN A 60 -12.04 -7.42 -6.25
N ALA A 61 -12.95 -7.24 -7.20
CA ALA A 61 -13.86 -8.29 -7.63
C ALA A 61 -13.12 -9.48 -8.25
N ARG A 62 -12.10 -9.24 -9.06
CA ARG A 62 -11.25 -10.31 -9.62
C ARG A 62 -10.50 -11.08 -8.54
N LEU A 63 -9.95 -10.39 -7.56
CA LEU A 63 -9.26 -11.02 -6.44
C LEU A 63 -10.21 -11.89 -5.61
N ALA A 64 -11.40 -11.41 -5.33
CA ALA A 64 -12.42 -12.19 -4.64
C ALA A 64 -12.83 -13.44 -5.44
N SER A 65 -13.01 -13.32 -6.75
CA SER A 65 -13.33 -14.45 -7.64
C SER A 65 -12.20 -15.47 -7.70
N ALA A 66 -10.95 -15.03 -7.56
CA ALA A 66 -9.78 -15.90 -7.53
C ALA A 66 -9.54 -16.56 -6.16
N GLY A 67 -10.38 -16.26 -5.16
CA GLY A 67 -10.22 -16.77 -3.81
C GLY A 67 -9.09 -16.12 -3.02
N ILE A 68 -8.74 -14.87 -3.36
CA ILE A 68 -7.71 -14.09 -2.68
C ILE A 68 -8.39 -13.01 -1.84
N PRO A 69 -8.61 -13.22 -0.52
CA PRO A 69 -9.24 -12.24 0.34
C PRO A 69 -8.26 -11.10 0.71
N PRO A 70 -8.78 -9.94 1.14
CA PRO A 70 -7.94 -8.92 1.77
C PRO A 70 -7.36 -9.45 3.10
N ILE A 71 -6.26 -8.85 3.55
CA ILE A 71 -5.56 -9.31 4.76
C ILE A 71 -6.46 -9.29 6.02
N SER A 72 -7.41 -8.38 6.12
CA SER A 72 -8.37 -8.32 7.23
C SER A 72 -9.31 -9.54 7.29
N GLU A 73 -9.48 -10.24 6.18
CA GLU A 73 -10.27 -11.47 6.06
C GLU A 73 -9.38 -12.71 5.94
N TYR A 74 -8.17 -12.64 6.49
CA TYR A 74 -7.21 -13.74 6.45
C TYR A 74 -7.82 -15.04 6.98
N ASP A 75 -7.63 -16.10 6.20
CA ASP A 75 -8.06 -17.45 6.54
C ASP A 75 -6.83 -18.37 6.60
N PRO A 76 -6.56 -19.02 7.75
CA PRO A 76 -5.43 -19.94 7.89
C PRO A 76 -5.44 -21.10 6.90
N GLU A 77 -6.61 -21.49 6.38
CA GLU A 77 -6.73 -22.53 5.37
C GLU A 77 -6.35 -22.05 3.97
N LEU A 78 -6.63 -20.78 3.66
CA LEU A 78 -6.33 -20.20 2.37
C LEU A 78 -4.92 -19.61 2.29
N ILE A 79 -4.36 -19.17 3.40
CA ILE A 79 -3.04 -18.55 3.62
C ILE A 79 -2.67 -17.40 2.68
N TYR A 80 -3.22 -17.32 1.50
CA TYR A 80 -2.92 -16.30 0.49
C TYR A 80 -3.92 -15.14 0.58
N CYS A 81 -3.41 -13.92 0.73
CA CYS A 81 -4.25 -12.70 0.74
C CYS A 81 -3.55 -11.52 0.08
N TRP A 82 -4.31 -10.46 -0.19
CA TRP A 82 -3.78 -9.24 -0.79
C TRP A 82 -3.76 -8.07 0.20
N PHE A 83 -2.85 -7.15 -0.04
CA PHE A 83 -2.66 -5.95 0.75
C PHE A 83 -1.91 -4.88 -0.04
N VAL A 84 -1.89 -3.66 0.48
CA VAL A 84 -1.13 -2.54 -0.09
C VAL A 84 -0.10 -2.06 0.94
N PRO A 85 1.20 -2.19 0.69
CA PRO A 85 2.22 -1.65 1.58
C PRO A 85 2.16 -0.13 1.67
N ARG A 86 2.21 0.39 2.89
CA ARG A 86 2.24 1.82 3.18
C ARG A 86 3.59 2.30 3.69
N GLU A 87 4.31 1.43 4.37
CA GLU A 87 5.63 1.73 4.92
C GLU A 87 6.48 0.47 4.96
N ILE A 88 7.76 0.63 4.70
CA ILE A 88 8.76 -0.44 4.78
C ILE A 88 9.81 -0.02 5.81
N ILE A 89 9.96 -0.83 6.86
CA ILE A 89 10.92 -0.59 7.94
C ILE A 89 11.99 -1.69 7.89
N PRO A 90 13.22 -1.37 7.45
CA PRO A 90 14.32 -2.33 7.47
C PRO A 90 14.75 -2.64 8.91
N LYS A 91 14.95 -3.92 9.19
CA LYS A 91 15.42 -4.42 10.48
C LYS A 91 16.47 -5.50 10.30
N LYS A 92 17.24 -5.74 11.37
CA LYS A 92 18.18 -6.86 11.45
C LYS A 92 17.94 -7.68 12.71
N THR A 93 18.08 -8.99 12.60
CA THR A 93 18.08 -9.86 13.77
C THR A 93 19.39 -9.74 14.56
N LYS A 94 19.43 -10.30 15.76
CA LYS A 94 20.65 -10.38 16.57
C LYS A 94 21.81 -11.08 15.82
N ASN A 95 21.48 -11.97 14.90
CA ASN A 95 22.46 -12.71 14.09
C ASN A 95 22.82 -11.98 12.77
N GLY A 96 22.36 -10.74 12.59
CA GLY A 96 22.69 -9.93 11.41
C GLY A 96 21.87 -10.25 10.15
N LYS A 97 20.83 -11.07 10.25
CA LYS A 97 19.92 -11.34 9.11
C LYS A 97 18.99 -10.17 8.87
N ASP A 98 18.88 -9.76 7.61
CA ASP A 98 17.97 -8.71 7.20
C ASP A 98 16.53 -9.22 7.12
N TYR A 99 15.59 -8.42 7.63
CA TYR A 99 14.17 -8.60 7.40
C TYR A 99 13.49 -7.23 7.34
N TRP A 100 12.33 -7.17 6.71
CA TRP A 100 11.55 -5.95 6.63
C TRP A 100 10.25 -6.07 7.39
N ILE A 101 9.86 -5.01 8.08
CA ILE A 101 8.53 -4.85 8.62
C ILE A 101 7.73 -4.02 7.63
N LEU A 102 6.60 -4.54 7.17
CA LEU A 102 5.69 -3.86 6.27
C LEU A 102 4.45 -3.43 7.05
N ASP A 103 4.16 -2.15 7.04
CA ASP A 103 2.86 -1.65 7.46
C ASP A 103 1.97 -1.58 6.21
N VAL A 104 0.89 -2.36 6.22
CA VAL A 104 0.02 -2.58 5.07
C VAL A 104 -1.43 -2.28 5.40
N ILE A 105 -2.21 -1.94 4.39
CA ILE A 105 -3.66 -1.77 4.50
C ILE A 105 -4.38 -2.54 3.40
N ASP A 106 -5.67 -2.73 3.57
CA ASP A 106 -6.56 -3.33 2.59
C ASP A 106 -7.82 -2.48 2.35
N SER A 107 -8.83 -3.05 1.73
CA SER A 107 -10.09 -2.36 1.44
C SER A 107 -10.84 -1.85 2.68
N ASN A 108 -10.55 -2.37 3.87
CA ASN A 108 -11.15 -1.94 5.13
C ASN A 108 -10.38 -0.80 5.80
N ASN A 109 -9.32 -0.30 5.18
CA ASN A 109 -8.43 0.76 5.72
C ASN A 109 -7.81 0.45 7.08
N GLN A 110 -7.73 -0.83 7.43
CA GLN A 110 -7.14 -1.28 8.67
C GLN A 110 -5.64 -1.52 8.49
N LEU A 111 -4.83 -0.85 9.30
CA LEU A 111 -3.39 -1.02 9.29
C LEU A 111 -3.00 -2.36 9.93
N THR A 112 -2.20 -3.14 9.21
CA THR A 112 -1.69 -4.43 9.67
C THR A 112 -0.18 -4.48 9.45
N ARG A 113 0.52 -5.10 10.37
CA ARG A 113 1.98 -5.23 10.31
C ARG A 113 2.37 -6.66 9.91
N ILE A 114 3.25 -6.76 8.91
CA ILE A 114 3.77 -8.04 8.41
C ILE A 114 5.29 -8.04 8.55
N ARG A 115 5.85 -9.15 9.04
CA ARG A 115 7.28 -9.41 9.00
C ARG A 115 7.64 -10.16 7.74
N CYS A 116 8.53 -9.59 6.95
CA CYS A 116 8.96 -10.17 5.68
C CYS A 116 10.39 -10.72 5.81
N TRP A 117 10.51 -12.02 5.73
CA TRP A 117 11.78 -12.75 5.88
C TRP A 117 12.38 -13.10 4.52
N GLY A 118 13.66 -13.45 4.51
CA GLY A 118 14.36 -13.86 3.28
C GLY A 118 14.63 -12.70 2.32
N ILE A 119 14.58 -11.47 2.81
CA ILE A 119 14.87 -10.28 2.04
C ILE A 119 16.35 -10.19 1.71
N LYS A 120 16.64 -9.86 0.45
CA LYS A 120 17.98 -9.45 0.00
C LYS A 120 17.90 -7.98 -0.41
N PRO A 121 18.28 -7.03 0.46
CA PRO A 121 18.08 -5.59 0.22
C PRO A 121 18.66 -5.06 -1.08
N LYS A 122 19.73 -5.71 -1.58
CA LYS A 122 20.35 -5.35 -2.86
C LYS A 122 19.57 -5.81 -4.09
N ARG A 123 18.73 -6.83 -3.95
CA ARG A 123 17.99 -7.46 -5.04
C ARG A 123 16.49 -7.19 -4.99
N ASP A 124 15.93 -7.28 -3.79
CA ASP A 124 14.49 -7.26 -3.60
C ASP A 124 13.98 -5.82 -3.45
N LYS A 125 12.88 -5.51 -4.14
CA LYS A 125 12.18 -4.23 -4.06
C LYS A 125 10.71 -4.47 -3.79
N ILE A 126 10.15 -3.69 -2.86
CA ILE A 126 8.72 -3.63 -2.61
C ILE A 126 8.29 -2.17 -2.82
N PHE A 127 7.29 -1.97 -3.69
CA PHE A 127 6.77 -0.63 -3.98
C PHE A 127 5.64 -0.29 -3.03
N ILE A 128 5.72 0.87 -2.39
CA ILE A 128 4.63 1.39 -1.57
C ILE A 128 3.46 1.80 -2.47
N ASN A 129 2.24 1.72 -1.92
CA ASN A 129 1.00 2.09 -2.62
C ASN A 129 0.69 1.26 -3.86
N ARG A 130 1.18 0.03 -3.92
CA ARG A 130 0.83 -0.93 -4.97
C ARG A 130 0.30 -2.22 -4.36
N PRO A 131 -0.68 -2.89 -4.99
CA PRO A 131 -1.25 -4.12 -4.45
C PRO A 131 -0.30 -5.30 -4.59
N TYR A 132 -0.14 -6.04 -3.51
CA TYR A 132 0.63 -7.29 -3.47
C TYR A 132 -0.24 -8.42 -2.96
N GLY A 133 0.03 -9.62 -3.45
CA GLY A 133 -0.49 -10.87 -2.90
C GLY A 133 0.63 -11.69 -2.31
N ALA A 134 0.39 -12.28 -1.15
CA ALA A 134 1.39 -13.09 -0.48
C ALA A 134 0.77 -14.22 0.32
N GLU A 135 1.53 -15.30 0.47
CA GLU A 135 1.23 -16.33 1.45
C GLU A 135 1.67 -15.84 2.82
N LEU A 136 0.71 -15.71 3.73
CA LEU A 136 0.94 -15.25 5.09
C LEU A 136 0.75 -16.37 6.09
N ARG A 137 1.48 -16.29 7.19
CA ARG A 137 1.29 -17.11 8.38
C ARG A 137 1.05 -16.20 9.55
N TYR A 138 0.12 -16.59 10.40
CA TYR A 138 -0.20 -15.85 11.61
C TYR A 138 0.27 -16.61 12.84
N ASP A 139 0.95 -15.90 13.73
CA ASP A 139 1.36 -16.39 15.05
C ASP A 139 0.82 -15.44 16.12
N GLU A 140 0.23 -15.98 17.18
CA GLU A 140 -0.38 -15.16 18.23
C GLU A 140 0.62 -14.23 18.93
N LYS A 141 1.89 -14.65 19.01
CA LYS A 141 2.96 -13.88 19.66
C LYS A 141 3.58 -12.84 18.72
N TRP A 142 3.76 -13.19 17.43
CA TRP A 142 4.56 -12.41 16.48
C TRP A 142 3.75 -11.75 15.37
N GLY A 143 2.47 -12.11 15.24
CA GLY A 143 1.59 -11.60 14.19
C GLY A 143 1.84 -12.24 12.83
N PHE A 144 1.55 -11.49 11.76
CA PHE A 144 1.72 -11.98 10.41
C PHE A 144 3.18 -12.03 9.98
N SER A 145 3.55 -13.08 9.27
CA SER A 145 4.85 -13.22 8.64
C SER A 145 4.74 -13.82 7.24
N THR A 146 5.69 -13.47 6.39
CA THR A 146 5.81 -14.03 5.04
C THR A 146 7.28 -14.18 4.68
N ARG A 147 7.56 -14.98 3.65
CA ARG A 147 8.88 -15.03 3.02
C ARG A 147 8.82 -14.32 1.67
N CYS A 148 9.69 -13.36 1.47
CA CYS A 148 9.80 -12.63 0.22
C CYS A 148 10.60 -13.45 -0.80
N VAL A 149 10.02 -14.54 -1.28
CA VAL A 149 10.68 -15.45 -2.22
C VAL A 149 9.75 -15.74 -3.40
N GLY A 150 10.07 -15.15 -4.53
CA GLY A 150 9.57 -15.57 -5.83
C GLY A 150 8.06 -15.69 -5.98
N LYS A 151 7.54 -16.90 -5.86
CA LYS A 151 6.12 -17.20 -6.14
C LYS A 151 5.16 -16.83 -5.00
N THR A 152 5.65 -16.67 -3.78
CA THR A 152 4.81 -16.47 -2.59
C THR A 152 4.53 -15.02 -2.26
N PHE A 153 5.22 -14.09 -2.91
CA PHE A 153 5.05 -12.65 -2.74
C PHE A 153 5.10 -11.97 -4.10
N LYS A 154 3.95 -11.49 -4.60
CA LYS A 154 3.83 -10.97 -5.96
C LYS A 154 3.15 -9.62 -6.03
N LEU A 155 3.65 -8.78 -6.92
CA LEU A 155 2.95 -7.57 -7.35
C LEU A 155 1.73 -7.98 -8.20
N LEU A 156 0.55 -7.46 -7.85
CA LEU A 156 -0.72 -7.80 -8.51
C LEU A 156 -1.11 -6.83 -9.63
N ALA A 157 -0.49 -5.69 -9.69
CA ALA A 157 -0.78 -4.68 -10.70
C ALA A 157 0.47 -4.06 -11.28
#